data_a7cef8e8af7692fb96122b407234c870
#
_entry.id   a7cef8e8af7692fb96122b407234c870
#
_cell.length_a   1.000
_cell.length_b   1.000
_cell.length_c   1.000
_cell.angle_alpha   90.00
_cell.angle_beta   90.00
_cell.angle_gamma   90.00
#
_symmetry.space_group_name_H-M   'P 1'
#
loop_
_entity.id
_entity.type
_entity.pdbx_description
1 polymer ?
#
loop_
_entity_poly.entity_id
_entity_poly.type
_entity_poly.pdbx_seq_one_letter_code
_entity_poly.pdbx_strand_id
1 'polypeptide(L)'
;VTLADYEKRAKKTAEFRDKFIDLANHYMEYHQVDPKLYQECIREVDDIQAELGYDGIVAELIDPLKNIKMTNMQVLVNVFPEMISMVSQLDSYIIQVRMNQFFQHCIDSMEKHIGRIYRLTETEQKQLWNPIACFGKGMRGVLSFPLDALYWLGFLNARSNRAIQNNSIFRLLGKFVTAVGFISSIMSIVLGWDEFVKVIMEIMQKV
;
A
#
# COMPACT_ATOMS: atom_id res chain seq x y z
N VAL A 1 -1.81 -9.48 -2.65
CA VAL A 1 -0.71 -8.53 -2.97
C VAL A 1 0.58 -9.32 -2.92
N THR A 2 1.35 -9.34 -4.01
CA THR A 2 2.63 -10.03 -4.12
C THR A 2 3.79 -9.10 -3.73
N LEU A 3 4.99 -9.65 -3.49
CA LEU A 3 6.20 -8.84 -3.28
C LEU A 3 6.45 -7.90 -4.47
N ALA A 4 6.27 -8.41 -5.70
CA ALA A 4 6.41 -7.61 -6.91
C ALA A 4 5.41 -6.44 -6.98
N ASP A 5 4.20 -6.61 -6.43
CA ASP A 5 3.23 -5.51 -6.36
C ASP A 5 3.69 -4.41 -5.40
N TYR A 6 4.29 -4.77 -4.26
CA TYR A 6 4.85 -3.79 -3.32
C TYR A 6 6.00 -3.00 -3.94
N GLU A 7 6.93 -3.69 -4.60
CA GLU A 7 8.06 -3.04 -5.28
C GLU A 7 7.58 -2.09 -6.39
N LYS A 8 6.61 -2.53 -7.21
CA LYS A 8 6.02 -1.70 -8.26
C LYS A 8 5.36 -0.43 -7.69
N ARG A 9 4.63 -0.56 -6.58
CA ARG A 9 3.97 0.57 -5.90
C ARG A 9 4.98 1.55 -5.33
N ALA A 10 6.02 1.06 -4.63
CA ALA A 10 7.09 1.90 -4.12
C ALA A 10 7.81 2.64 -5.25
N LYS A 11 8.13 1.95 -6.35
CA LYS A 11 8.78 2.52 -7.52
C LYS A 11 7.93 3.61 -8.17
N LYS A 12 6.63 3.35 -8.40
CA LYS A 12 5.70 4.35 -8.95
C LYS A 12 5.66 5.62 -8.09
N THR A 13 5.57 5.46 -6.76
CA THR A 13 5.55 6.60 -5.85
C THR A 13 6.88 7.37 -5.85
N ALA A 14 8.02 6.66 -5.93
CA ALA A 14 9.35 7.28 -6.00
C ALA A 14 9.54 8.05 -7.31
N GLU A 15 9.16 7.49 -8.45
CA GLU A 15 9.23 8.16 -9.75
C GLU A 15 8.37 9.44 -9.79
N PHE A 16 7.18 9.39 -9.20
CA PHE A 16 6.34 10.58 -9.08
C PHE A 16 6.96 11.62 -8.13
N ARG A 17 7.49 11.20 -6.98
CA ARG A 17 8.20 12.08 -6.04
C ARG A 17 9.32 12.85 -6.74
N ASP A 18 10.13 12.17 -7.53
CA ASP A 18 11.27 12.78 -8.21
C ASP A 18 10.79 13.84 -9.22
N LYS A 19 9.77 13.53 -10.04
CA LYS A 19 9.13 14.52 -10.93
C LYS A 19 8.56 15.72 -10.15
N PHE A 20 7.94 15.45 -9.00
CA PHE A 20 7.38 16.51 -8.16
C PHE A 20 8.46 17.40 -7.55
N ILE A 21 9.61 16.83 -7.15
CA ILE A 21 10.76 17.58 -6.66
C ILE A 21 11.31 18.49 -7.77
N ASP A 22 11.44 17.99 -8.99
CA ASP A 22 11.89 18.79 -10.14
C ASP A 22 10.93 19.95 -10.41
N LEU A 23 9.61 19.69 -10.37
CA LEU A 23 8.60 20.73 -10.50
C LEU A 23 8.68 21.78 -9.39
N ALA A 24 8.80 21.35 -8.14
CA ALA A 24 8.90 22.23 -6.97
C ALA A 24 10.17 23.09 -7.01
N ASN A 25 11.31 22.50 -7.38
CA ASN A 25 12.56 23.24 -7.53
C ASN A 25 12.47 24.29 -8.65
N HIS A 26 11.94 23.90 -9.80
CA HIS A 26 11.72 24.85 -10.92
C HIS A 26 10.80 26.01 -10.49
N TYR A 27 9.71 25.70 -9.79
CA TYR A 27 8.76 26.69 -9.28
C TYR A 27 9.41 27.68 -8.31
N MET A 28 10.26 27.20 -7.41
CA MET A 28 10.94 28.05 -6.41
C MET A 28 12.08 28.87 -7.02
N GLU A 29 12.77 28.34 -8.01
CA GLU A 29 13.92 29.00 -8.66
C GLU A 29 13.50 30.07 -9.67
N TYR A 30 12.52 29.74 -10.52
CA TYR A 30 12.13 30.62 -11.63
C TYR A 30 10.84 31.41 -11.38
N HIS A 31 10.19 31.19 -10.24
CA HIS A 31 8.89 31.80 -9.89
C HIS A 31 7.81 31.53 -10.95
N GLN A 32 7.91 30.39 -11.62
CA GLN A 32 7.02 29.98 -12.70
C GLN A 32 6.72 28.49 -12.60
N VAL A 33 5.58 28.09 -13.10
CA VAL A 33 5.20 26.69 -13.25
C VAL A 33 5.72 26.17 -14.59
N ASP A 34 6.56 25.13 -14.59
CA ASP A 34 6.89 24.43 -15.83
C ASP A 34 5.64 23.69 -16.34
N PRO A 35 5.11 24.05 -17.53
CA PRO A 35 3.86 23.48 -18.00
C PRO A 35 3.94 21.98 -18.28
N LYS A 36 5.12 21.49 -18.68
CA LYS A 36 5.34 20.08 -19.02
C LYS A 36 5.37 19.23 -17.76
N LEU A 37 6.22 19.58 -16.79
CA LEU A 37 6.32 18.89 -15.50
C LEU A 37 4.99 18.94 -14.74
N TYR A 38 4.31 20.08 -14.76
CA TYR A 38 2.99 20.24 -14.15
C TYR A 38 1.97 19.26 -14.76
N GLN A 39 1.90 19.19 -16.10
CA GLN A 39 0.96 18.27 -16.75
C GLN A 39 1.29 16.79 -16.50
N GLU A 40 2.58 16.44 -16.43
CA GLU A 40 3.00 15.09 -16.10
C GLU A 40 2.55 14.72 -14.67
N CYS A 41 2.78 15.60 -13.71
CA CYS A 41 2.36 15.37 -12.34
C CYS A 41 0.84 15.33 -12.19
N ILE A 42 0.10 16.26 -12.80
CA ILE A 42 -1.36 16.34 -12.65
C ILE A 42 -2.09 15.11 -13.20
N ARG A 43 -1.52 14.42 -14.20
CA ARG A 43 -2.10 13.17 -14.74
C ARG A 43 -2.03 12.00 -13.76
N GLU A 44 -1.07 12.03 -12.86
CA GLU A 44 -0.80 10.92 -11.94
C GLU A 44 -1.23 11.23 -10.49
N VAL A 45 -1.54 12.49 -10.17
CA VAL A 45 -1.72 12.96 -8.80
C VAL A 45 -2.84 12.24 -8.06
N ASP A 46 -3.97 11.98 -8.71
CA ASP A 46 -5.12 11.32 -8.07
C ASP A 46 -4.80 9.86 -7.74
N ASP A 47 -4.11 9.17 -8.64
CA ASP A 47 -3.66 7.80 -8.44
C ASP A 47 -2.66 7.72 -7.28
N ILE A 48 -1.70 8.63 -7.23
CA ILE A 48 -0.69 8.68 -6.18
C ILE A 48 -1.33 9.09 -4.85
N GLN A 49 -2.23 10.08 -4.83
CA GLN A 49 -2.96 10.44 -3.60
C GLN A 49 -3.79 9.26 -3.06
N ALA A 50 -4.45 8.50 -3.95
CA ALA A 50 -5.18 7.31 -3.56
C ALA A 50 -4.25 6.21 -3.02
N GLU A 51 -3.06 6.05 -3.61
CA GLU A 51 -2.02 5.13 -3.17
C GLU A 51 -1.46 5.50 -1.78
N LEU A 52 -1.20 6.78 -1.53
CA LEU A 52 -0.74 7.28 -0.24
C LEU A 52 -1.76 7.02 0.89
N GLY A 53 -3.04 7.08 0.60
CA GLY A 53 -4.10 6.89 1.58
C GLY A 53 -3.92 7.83 2.79
N TYR A 54 -3.79 7.28 4.00
CA TYR A 54 -3.60 8.07 5.22
C TYR A 54 -2.26 8.84 5.27
N ASP A 55 -1.20 8.33 4.62
CA ASP A 55 0.09 9.03 4.59
C ASP A 55 0.02 10.33 3.79
N GLY A 56 -0.90 10.41 2.81
CA GLY A 56 -1.16 11.59 2.00
C GLY A 56 -2.11 12.61 2.65
N ILE A 57 -2.49 12.41 3.92
CA ILE A 57 -3.39 13.31 4.65
C ILE A 57 -2.61 14.00 5.76
N VAL A 58 -2.58 15.33 5.72
CA VAL A 58 -2.06 16.16 6.83
C VAL A 58 -3.19 16.42 7.81
N ALA A 59 -2.99 15.98 9.06
CA ALA A 59 -3.98 16.10 10.11
C ALA A 59 -4.33 17.56 10.40
N GLU A 60 -3.33 18.44 10.38
CA GLU A 60 -3.48 19.84 10.68
C GLU A 60 -2.42 20.66 9.92
N LEU A 61 -2.86 21.64 9.15
CA LEU A 61 -2.03 22.65 8.51
C LEU A 61 -2.55 24.04 8.88
N ILE A 62 -1.68 24.87 9.42
CA ILE A 62 -2.00 26.26 9.75
C ILE A 62 -1.50 27.15 8.61
N ASP A 63 -2.42 27.86 7.96
CA ASP A 63 -2.07 28.88 6.99
C ASP A 63 -1.67 30.17 7.74
N PRO A 64 -0.39 30.55 7.73
CA PRO A 64 0.09 31.71 8.49
C PRO A 64 -0.43 33.03 7.94
N LEU A 65 -0.86 33.06 6.66
CA LEU A 65 -1.36 34.27 6.02
C LEU A 65 -2.83 34.52 6.33
N LYS A 66 -3.63 33.47 6.35
CA LYS A 66 -5.08 33.58 6.55
C LYS A 66 -5.49 33.29 7.99
N ASN A 67 -4.55 32.85 8.82
CA ASN A 67 -4.80 32.31 10.16
C ASN A 67 -5.92 31.27 10.18
N ILE A 68 -5.98 30.45 9.13
CA ILE A 68 -6.96 29.39 8.98
C ILE A 68 -6.27 28.07 9.27
N LYS A 69 -6.92 27.27 10.11
CA LYS A 69 -6.52 25.90 10.39
C LYS A 69 -7.26 24.97 9.43
N MET A 70 -6.51 24.29 8.58
CA MET A 70 -7.01 23.24 7.71
C MET A 70 -6.77 21.87 8.36
N THR A 71 -7.77 21.03 8.38
CA THR A 71 -7.69 19.69 8.99
C THR A 71 -7.99 18.62 7.96
N ASN A 72 -7.33 17.47 8.08
CA ASN A 72 -7.51 16.31 7.21
C ASN A 72 -7.36 16.63 5.71
N MET A 73 -6.37 17.43 5.37
CA MET A 73 -6.15 17.89 4.00
C MET A 73 -5.33 16.86 3.21
N GLN A 74 -5.81 16.52 2.01
CA GLN A 74 -5.06 15.76 1.03
C GLN A 74 -3.99 16.67 0.41
N VAL A 75 -2.71 16.46 0.77
CA VAL A 75 -1.66 17.42 0.42
C VAL A 75 -1.34 17.47 -1.06
N LEU A 76 -1.23 16.30 -1.73
CA LEU A 76 -0.84 16.25 -3.13
C LEU A 76 -1.84 16.89 -4.07
N VAL A 77 -3.14 16.61 -3.87
CA VAL A 77 -4.19 17.17 -4.74
C VAL A 77 -4.31 18.68 -4.55
N ASN A 78 -4.11 19.17 -3.32
CA ASN A 78 -4.30 20.59 -3.01
C ASN A 78 -3.08 21.47 -3.33
N VAL A 79 -1.88 20.92 -3.44
CA VAL A 79 -0.68 21.72 -3.74
C VAL A 79 -0.70 22.32 -5.15
N PHE A 80 -1.26 21.62 -6.14
CA PHE A 80 -1.27 22.07 -7.53
C PHE A 80 -2.11 23.32 -7.77
N PRO A 81 -3.38 23.43 -7.31
CA PRO A 81 -4.14 24.66 -7.37
C PRO A 81 -3.46 25.81 -6.61
N GLU A 82 -2.83 25.50 -5.47
CA GLU A 82 -2.12 26.50 -4.68
C GLU A 82 -0.89 27.06 -5.41
N MET A 83 -0.12 26.22 -6.10
CA MET A 83 0.98 26.67 -6.96
C MET A 83 0.52 27.70 -7.99
N ILE A 84 -0.57 27.44 -8.70
CA ILE A 84 -1.12 28.34 -9.70
C ILE A 84 -1.58 29.65 -9.07
N SER A 85 -2.27 29.59 -7.91
CA SER A 85 -2.82 30.76 -7.25
C SER A 85 -1.75 31.69 -6.67
N MET A 86 -0.58 31.15 -6.29
CA MET A 86 0.49 31.88 -5.62
C MET A 86 1.62 32.35 -6.53
N VAL A 87 1.66 31.90 -7.81
CA VAL A 87 2.75 32.21 -8.73
C VAL A 87 3.04 33.72 -8.84
N SER A 88 2.01 34.55 -8.89
CA SER A 88 2.15 36.02 -8.99
C SER A 88 2.62 36.69 -7.70
N GLN A 89 2.71 35.96 -6.59
CA GLN A 89 3.05 36.47 -5.27
C GLN A 89 4.37 35.88 -4.73
N LEU A 90 5.07 35.09 -5.53
CA LEU A 90 6.31 34.38 -5.14
C LEU A 90 7.48 35.31 -4.79
N ASP A 91 7.42 36.59 -5.16
CA ASP A 91 8.41 37.57 -4.71
C ASP A 91 8.34 37.86 -3.19
N SER A 92 7.21 37.51 -2.57
CA SER A 92 7.03 37.61 -1.12
C SER A 92 7.72 36.43 -0.40
N TYR A 93 8.65 36.75 0.49
CA TYR A 93 9.33 35.75 1.35
C TYR A 93 8.35 34.85 2.12
N ILE A 94 7.25 35.40 2.62
CA ILE A 94 6.24 34.65 3.37
C ILE A 94 5.56 33.60 2.47
N ILE A 95 5.28 33.96 1.22
CA ILE A 95 4.69 33.04 0.23
C ILE A 95 5.68 31.93 -0.12
N GLN A 96 6.96 32.27 -0.31
CA GLN A 96 8.00 31.27 -0.56
C GLN A 96 8.12 30.26 0.59
N VAL A 97 8.16 30.72 1.83
CA VAL A 97 8.20 29.86 3.02
C VAL A 97 6.98 28.96 3.07
N ARG A 98 5.78 29.49 2.81
CA ARG A 98 4.54 28.73 2.77
C ARG A 98 4.57 27.64 1.70
N MET A 99 4.93 27.99 0.46
CA MET A 99 5.00 27.03 -0.65
C MET A 99 6.03 25.93 -0.37
N ASN A 100 7.19 26.31 0.17
CA ASN A 100 8.20 25.33 0.55
C ASN A 100 7.69 24.36 1.63
N GLN A 101 6.94 24.82 2.62
CA GLN A 101 6.30 23.93 3.61
C GLN A 101 5.30 22.97 2.96
N PHE A 102 4.49 23.43 2.01
CA PHE A 102 3.59 22.56 1.26
C PHE A 102 4.34 21.47 0.48
N PHE A 103 5.40 21.86 -0.22
CA PHE A 103 6.24 20.89 -0.95
C PHE A 103 6.88 19.86 -0.02
N GLN A 104 7.41 20.31 1.12
CA GLN A 104 7.98 19.39 2.12
C GLN A 104 6.92 18.41 2.65
N HIS A 105 5.70 18.85 2.95
CA HIS A 105 4.63 17.95 3.37
C HIS A 105 4.27 16.91 2.31
N CYS A 106 4.28 17.30 1.02
CA CYS A 106 4.07 16.36 -0.08
C CYS A 106 5.19 15.32 -0.15
N ILE A 107 6.44 15.77 -0.13
CA ILE A 107 7.63 14.91 -0.18
C ILE A 107 7.66 13.96 1.03
N ASP A 108 7.47 14.48 2.24
CA ASP A 108 7.45 13.69 3.47
C ASP A 108 6.35 12.61 3.45
N SER A 109 5.20 12.94 2.89
CA SER A 109 4.09 11.99 2.76
C SER A 109 4.44 10.82 1.84
N MET A 110 5.08 11.13 0.71
CA MET A 110 5.57 10.12 -0.23
C MET A 110 6.69 9.27 0.36
N GLU A 111 7.65 9.88 1.05
CA GLU A 111 8.74 9.17 1.72
C GLU A 111 8.24 8.24 2.83
N LYS A 112 7.30 8.71 3.67
CA LYS A 112 6.66 7.88 4.70
C LYS A 112 5.97 6.66 4.09
N HIS A 113 5.27 6.87 2.98
CA HIS A 113 4.58 5.80 2.28
C HIS A 113 5.56 4.78 1.68
N ILE A 114 6.60 5.24 0.98
CA ILE A 114 7.66 4.39 0.43
C ILE A 114 8.32 3.58 1.55
N GLY A 115 8.71 4.24 2.64
CA GLY A 115 9.30 3.57 3.80
C GLY A 115 8.37 2.54 4.45
N ARG A 116 7.05 2.79 4.46
CA ARG A 116 6.05 1.83 4.92
C ARG A 116 5.96 0.62 3.99
N ILE A 117 5.97 0.82 2.68
CA ILE A 117 5.96 -0.27 1.71
C ILE A 117 7.21 -1.15 1.87
N TYR A 118 8.40 -0.58 2.01
CA TYR A 118 9.62 -1.35 2.23
C TYR A 118 9.57 -2.20 3.49
N ARG A 119 9.06 -1.67 4.61
CA ARG A 119 8.87 -2.45 5.84
C ARG A 119 7.87 -3.60 5.65
N LEU A 120 6.80 -3.38 4.89
CA LEU A 120 5.86 -4.45 4.56
C LEU A 120 6.52 -5.53 3.70
N THR A 121 7.29 -5.15 2.70
CA THR A 121 8.05 -6.07 1.84
C THR A 121 9.03 -6.91 2.67
N GLU A 122 9.80 -6.29 3.55
CA GLU A 122 10.73 -7.00 4.45
C GLU A 122 9.99 -7.98 5.39
N THR A 123 8.86 -7.55 5.93
CA THR A 123 8.04 -8.40 6.80
C THR A 123 7.48 -9.60 6.03
N GLU A 124 7.00 -9.38 4.80
CA GLU A 124 6.50 -10.45 3.94
C GLU A 124 7.62 -11.41 3.55
N GLN A 125 8.82 -10.92 3.20
CA GLN A 125 9.98 -11.76 2.90
C GLN A 125 10.37 -12.64 4.08
N LYS A 126 10.45 -12.09 5.29
CA LYS A 126 10.73 -12.88 6.51
C LYS A 126 9.67 -13.95 6.76
N GLN A 127 8.41 -13.68 6.44
CA GLN A 127 7.33 -14.64 6.61
C GLN A 127 7.36 -15.78 5.57
N LEU A 128 7.90 -15.55 4.37
CA LEU A 128 8.03 -16.61 3.34
C LEU A 128 8.95 -17.76 3.79
N TRP A 129 9.92 -17.50 4.65
CA TRP A 129 10.81 -18.52 5.22
C TRP A 129 10.22 -19.25 6.43
N ASN A 130 9.03 -18.85 6.89
CA ASN A 130 8.33 -19.49 8.00
C ASN A 130 7.23 -20.43 7.45
N PRO A 131 7.41 -21.76 7.47
CA PRO A 131 6.44 -22.69 6.90
C PRO A 131 5.07 -22.61 7.58
N ILE A 132 5.03 -22.29 8.88
CA ILE A 132 3.77 -22.13 9.63
C ILE A 132 3.02 -20.87 9.16
N ALA A 133 3.74 -19.78 8.89
CA ALA A 133 3.15 -18.54 8.38
C ALA A 133 2.63 -18.75 6.94
N CYS A 134 3.38 -19.46 6.09
CA CYS A 134 2.96 -19.80 4.72
C CYS A 134 1.71 -20.68 4.73
N PHE A 135 1.68 -21.71 5.56
CA PHE A 135 0.50 -22.56 5.73
C PHE A 135 -0.72 -21.75 6.20
N GLY A 136 -0.54 -20.87 7.21
CA GLY A 136 -1.62 -19.99 7.70
C GLY A 136 -2.16 -19.04 6.64
N LYS A 137 -1.30 -18.51 5.76
CA LYS A 137 -1.72 -17.66 4.61
C LYS A 137 -2.49 -18.47 3.58
N GLY A 138 -2.02 -19.68 3.23
CA GLY A 138 -2.69 -20.58 2.32
C GLY A 138 -4.09 -20.98 2.82
N MET A 139 -4.19 -21.38 4.07
CA MET A 139 -5.49 -21.70 4.72
C MET A 139 -6.44 -20.51 4.76
N ARG A 140 -5.94 -19.30 4.97
CA ARG A 140 -6.76 -18.08 4.94
C ARG A 140 -7.33 -17.83 3.54
N GLY A 141 -6.56 -18.09 2.49
CA GLY A 141 -7.03 -18.03 1.11
C GLY A 141 -8.15 -19.04 0.84
N VAL A 142 -7.99 -20.27 1.31
CA VAL A 142 -9.02 -21.31 1.19
C VAL A 142 -10.31 -20.94 1.92
N LEU A 143 -10.21 -20.35 3.12
CA LEU A 143 -11.37 -19.89 3.89
C LEU A 143 -12.06 -18.66 3.29
N SER A 144 -11.30 -17.76 2.66
CA SER A 144 -11.88 -16.59 1.99
C SER A 144 -12.51 -16.93 0.64
N PHE A 145 -12.09 -18.04 0.01
CA PHE A 145 -12.55 -18.43 -1.32
C PHE A 145 -14.09 -18.48 -1.47
N PRO A 146 -14.88 -19.05 -0.53
CA PRO A 146 -16.34 -19.01 -0.65
C PRO A 146 -16.90 -17.59 -0.63
N LEU A 147 -16.34 -16.69 0.17
CA LEU A 147 -16.76 -15.28 0.23
C LEU A 147 -16.38 -14.53 -1.03
N ASP A 148 -15.19 -14.80 -1.57
CA ASP A 148 -14.74 -14.22 -2.81
C ASP A 148 -15.56 -14.75 -3.99
N ALA A 149 -15.94 -16.03 -4.00
CA ALA A 149 -16.86 -16.60 -4.98
C ALA A 149 -18.24 -15.93 -4.93
N LEU A 150 -18.82 -15.70 -3.74
CA LEU A 150 -20.09 -14.99 -3.59
C LEU A 150 -19.99 -13.53 -4.04
N TYR A 151 -18.86 -12.89 -3.84
CA TYR A 151 -18.59 -11.56 -4.37
C TYR A 151 -18.55 -11.57 -5.91
N TRP A 152 -17.87 -12.53 -6.53
CA TRP A 152 -17.76 -12.67 -7.98
C TRP A 152 -19.11 -13.01 -8.64
N LEU A 153 -19.96 -13.76 -7.94
CA LEU A 153 -21.32 -14.06 -8.36
C LEU A 153 -22.30 -12.89 -8.14
N GLY A 154 -21.85 -11.77 -7.57
CA GLY A 154 -22.66 -10.58 -7.35
C GLY A 154 -23.57 -10.62 -6.11
N PHE A 155 -23.47 -11.67 -5.28
CA PHE A 155 -24.26 -11.77 -4.04
C PHE A 155 -23.72 -10.88 -2.90
N LEU A 156 -22.45 -10.50 -2.96
CA LEU A 156 -21.80 -9.62 -2.00
C LEU A 156 -21.19 -8.40 -2.70
N ASN A 157 -21.29 -7.23 -2.08
CA ASN A 157 -20.53 -6.08 -2.53
C ASN A 157 -19.11 -6.06 -1.90
N ALA A 158 -18.18 -5.29 -2.51
CA ALA A 158 -16.78 -5.23 -2.07
C ALA A 158 -16.63 -4.77 -0.61
N ARG A 159 -17.51 -3.89 -0.12
CA ARG A 159 -17.51 -3.40 1.26
C ARG A 159 -17.90 -4.50 2.24
N SER A 160 -18.96 -5.26 1.96
CA SER A 160 -19.42 -6.38 2.79
C SER A 160 -18.41 -7.51 2.82
N ASN A 161 -17.82 -7.87 1.67
CA ASN A 161 -16.79 -8.90 1.60
C ASN A 161 -15.58 -8.54 2.49
N ARG A 162 -15.06 -7.31 2.37
CA ARG A 162 -13.96 -6.82 3.23
C ARG A 162 -14.34 -6.76 4.72
N ALA A 163 -15.56 -6.34 5.03
CA ALA A 163 -16.03 -6.26 6.42
C ALA A 163 -16.09 -7.65 7.07
N ILE A 164 -16.60 -8.68 6.38
CA ILE A 164 -16.65 -10.05 6.85
C ILE A 164 -15.24 -10.61 7.05
N GLN A 165 -14.35 -10.46 6.07
CA GLN A 165 -12.97 -10.96 6.15
C GLN A 165 -12.17 -10.30 7.28
N ASN A 166 -12.45 -9.03 7.60
CA ASN A 166 -11.80 -8.28 8.69
C ASN A 166 -12.46 -8.49 10.06
N ASN A 167 -13.59 -9.19 10.14
CA ASN A 167 -14.27 -9.47 11.39
C ASN A 167 -13.38 -10.34 12.30
N SER A 168 -13.35 -10.02 13.60
CA SER A 168 -12.57 -10.75 14.59
C SER A 168 -12.96 -12.22 14.69
N ILE A 169 -14.24 -12.55 14.53
CA ILE A 169 -14.75 -13.92 14.54
C ILE A 169 -14.20 -14.71 13.33
N PHE A 170 -14.24 -14.11 12.13
CA PHE A 170 -13.70 -14.75 10.93
C PHE A 170 -12.19 -14.98 11.04
N ARG A 171 -11.47 -14.03 11.62
CA ARG A 171 -10.04 -14.16 11.91
C ARG A 171 -9.73 -15.24 12.93
N LEU A 172 -10.58 -15.40 13.96
CA LEU A 172 -10.46 -16.46 14.97
C LEU A 172 -10.73 -17.84 14.35
N LEU A 173 -11.81 -17.96 13.56
CA LEU A 173 -12.12 -19.17 12.79
C LEU A 173 -10.95 -19.56 11.87
N GLY A 174 -10.36 -18.57 11.19
CA GLY A 174 -9.18 -18.80 10.35
C GLY A 174 -8.03 -19.42 11.13
N LYS A 175 -7.71 -18.92 12.32
CA LYS A 175 -6.67 -19.47 13.19
C LYS A 175 -7.00 -20.88 13.66
N PHE A 176 -8.26 -21.15 14.04
CA PHE A 176 -8.70 -22.45 14.48
C PHE A 176 -8.60 -23.50 13.36
N VAL A 177 -9.13 -23.20 12.18
CA VAL A 177 -9.04 -24.10 11.01
C VAL A 177 -7.59 -24.36 10.59
N THR A 178 -6.73 -23.31 10.67
CA THR A 178 -5.29 -23.46 10.42
C THR A 178 -4.65 -24.44 11.41
N ALA A 179 -4.95 -24.33 12.69
CA ALA A 179 -4.42 -25.22 13.73
C ALA A 179 -4.88 -26.67 13.52
N VAL A 180 -6.19 -26.87 13.30
CA VAL A 180 -6.76 -28.21 13.04
C VAL A 180 -6.21 -28.81 11.76
N GLY A 181 -6.12 -28.04 10.68
CA GLY A 181 -5.56 -28.49 9.41
C GLY A 181 -4.08 -28.88 9.52
N PHE A 182 -3.29 -28.11 10.28
CA PHE A 182 -1.90 -28.44 10.56
C PHE A 182 -1.74 -29.77 11.34
N ILE A 183 -2.51 -29.93 12.41
CA ILE A 183 -2.52 -31.18 13.20
C ILE A 183 -2.96 -32.36 12.34
N SER A 184 -4.03 -32.21 11.55
CA SER A 184 -4.51 -33.24 10.64
C SER A 184 -3.48 -33.63 9.59
N SER A 185 -2.74 -32.64 9.05
CA SER A 185 -1.65 -32.90 8.10
C SER A 185 -0.51 -33.70 8.73
N ILE A 186 -0.09 -33.38 9.95
CA ILE A 186 0.92 -34.12 10.69
C ILE A 186 0.42 -35.56 10.94
N MET A 187 -0.81 -35.72 11.42
CA MET A 187 -1.39 -37.04 11.65
C MET A 187 -1.45 -37.89 10.36
N SER A 188 -1.85 -37.28 9.25
CA SER A 188 -1.89 -37.96 7.95
C SER A 188 -0.51 -38.41 7.49
N ILE A 189 0.53 -37.61 7.71
CA ILE A 189 1.91 -37.98 7.40
C ILE A 189 2.37 -39.16 8.30
N VAL A 190 2.08 -39.06 9.60
CA VAL A 190 2.49 -40.10 10.54
C VAL A 190 1.76 -41.43 10.28
N LEU A 191 0.44 -41.38 10.05
CA LEU A 191 -0.37 -42.60 9.80
C LEU A 191 -0.17 -43.16 8.39
N GLY A 192 0.12 -42.34 7.40
CA GLY A 192 0.35 -42.73 6.01
C GLY A 192 1.82 -43.04 5.68
N TRP A 193 2.75 -42.92 6.63
CA TRP A 193 4.18 -43.03 6.38
C TRP A 193 4.56 -44.41 5.83
N ASP A 194 4.01 -45.46 6.39
CA ASP A 194 4.31 -46.84 5.97
C ASP A 194 3.82 -47.14 4.54
N GLU A 195 2.65 -46.60 4.17
CA GLU A 195 2.13 -46.73 2.81
C GLU A 195 2.93 -45.89 1.81
N PHE A 196 3.32 -44.70 2.19
CA PHE A 196 4.17 -43.81 1.36
C PHE A 196 5.54 -44.47 1.10
N VAL A 197 6.17 -45.06 2.11
CA VAL A 197 7.45 -45.75 1.97
C VAL A 197 7.32 -47.00 1.06
N LYS A 198 6.22 -47.77 1.14
CA LYS A 198 5.95 -48.88 0.24
C LYS A 198 5.85 -48.40 -1.22
N VAL A 199 5.11 -47.37 -1.50
CA VAL A 199 4.96 -46.82 -2.86
C VAL A 199 6.30 -46.33 -3.41
N ILE A 200 7.12 -45.68 -2.61
CA ILE A 200 8.47 -45.24 -3.02
C ILE A 200 9.36 -46.47 -3.33
N MET A 201 9.34 -47.49 -2.48
CA MET A 201 10.11 -48.69 -2.72
C MET A 201 9.68 -49.45 -3.98
N GLU A 202 8.38 -49.51 -4.26
CA GLU A 202 7.87 -50.10 -5.49
C GLU A 202 8.32 -49.35 -6.76
N ILE A 203 8.36 -48.03 -6.69
CA ILE A 203 8.83 -47.18 -7.80
C ILE A 203 10.33 -47.41 -8.02
N MET A 204 11.13 -47.49 -6.95
CA MET A 204 12.57 -47.71 -7.04
C MET A 204 12.94 -49.12 -7.54
N GLN A 205 12.08 -50.11 -7.35
CA GLN A 205 12.29 -51.49 -7.88
C GLN A 205 11.96 -51.63 -9.36
N LYS A 206 11.22 -50.62 -9.94
CA LYS A 206 10.83 -50.66 -11.36
C LYS A 206 11.75 -49.81 -12.26
N VAL A 207 12.73 -49.12 -11.72
CA VAL A 207 13.79 -48.40 -12.41
C VAL A 207 15.07 -49.18 -12.36
#